data_9e7230e8fb788ef37103550f6b1d6749
#
_entry.id   9e7230e8fb788ef37103550f6b1d6749
#
_cell.length_a   1.000
_cell.length_b   1.000
_cell.length_c   1.000
_cell.angle_alpha   90.00
_cell.angle_beta   90.00
_cell.angle_gamma   90.00
#
_symmetry.space_group_name_H-M   'P 1'
#
loop_
_entity.id
_entity.type
_entity.pdbx_description
1 polymer ?
#
loop_
_entity_poly.entity_id
_entity_poly.type
_entity_poly.pdbx_seq_one_letter_code
_entity_poly.pdbx_strand_id
1 'polypeptide(L)'
;MRVAIVAESFLPNVNGVTNSVLRVLEHLHETGQEAIVIAPGAREGQEEIPDYLGFPIYRVPTVRVPLVDSLPVGVPTTAVDEALRDFKPDIIHLASPFVLGAAGAFSARQQRVPAVALYQTDVAGFATKYHASALAYGVWEWLRPIHNSCQMTLAPSSLTIRDLEKHHIKNVRHWGRGVNAELFHPSKRSDELRRSWDP
;
A
#
# COMPACT_ATOMS: atom_id res chain seq x y z
N MET A 1 -14.70 -9.38 11.27
CA MET A 1 -14.16 -8.01 11.14
C MET A 1 -14.21 -7.61 9.68
N ARG A 2 -14.51 -6.35 9.39
CA ARG A 2 -14.62 -5.80 8.03
C ARG A 2 -13.45 -4.86 7.78
N VAL A 3 -12.59 -5.20 6.81
CA VAL A 3 -11.35 -4.48 6.53
C VAL A 3 -11.44 -3.81 5.17
N ALA A 4 -11.31 -2.49 5.11
CA ALA A 4 -11.15 -1.78 3.84
C ALA A 4 -9.66 -1.50 3.59
N ILE A 5 -9.15 -1.91 2.44
CA ILE A 5 -7.77 -1.67 2.04
C ILE A 5 -7.75 -0.60 0.96
N VAL A 6 -7.09 0.53 1.22
CA VAL A 6 -6.87 1.58 0.23
C VAL A 6 -5.42 1.51 -0.25
N ALA A 7 -5.21 1.20 -1.52
CA ALA A 7 -3.89 0.95 -2.09
C ALA A 7 -3.60 1.89 -3.27
N GLU A 8 -2.38 2.43 -3.33
CA GLU A 8 -1.91 3.25 -4.45
C GLU A 8 -1.63 2.43 -5.71
N SER A 9 -1.49 1.12 -5.56
CA SER A 9 -1.31 0.16 -6.66
C SER A 9 -1.86 -1.19 -6.25
N PHE A 10 -2.54 -1.86 -7.19
CA PHE A 10 -3.05 -3.21 -7.01
C PHE A 10 -3.12 -3.96 -8.34
N LEU A 11 -3.56 -5.23 -8.32
CA LEU A 11 -3.73 -6.03 -9.53
C LEU A 11 -4.48 -5.25 -10.64
N PRO A 12 -4.14 -5.42 -11.91
CA PRO A 12 -3.17 -6.36 -12.46
C PRO A 12 -1.70 -5.92 -12.33
N ASN A 13 -1.42 -4.75 -11.76
CA ASN A 13 -0.05 -4.29 -11.53
C ASN A 13 0.55 -5.00 -10.32
N VAL A 14 1.64 -5.76 -10.53
CA VAL A 14 2.34 -6.50 -9.46
C VAL A 14 3.59 -5.74 -9.05
N ASN A 15 3.69 -5.41 -7.77
CA ASN A 15 4.85 -4.79 -7.14
C ASN A 15 4.90 -5.13 -5.64
N GLY A 16 5.85 -4.56 -4.89
CA GLY A 16 6.02 -4.85 -3.47
C GLY A 16 4.80 -4.49 -2.61
N VAL A 17 4.07 -3.41 -2.94
CA VAL A 17 2.84 -3.01 -2.23
C VAL A 17 1.72 -4.00 -2.55
N THR A 18 1.50 -4.30 -3.84
CA THR A 18 0.52 -5.29 -4.28
C THR A 18 0.74 -6.63 -3.59
N ASN A 19 1.97 -7.15 -3.59
CA ASN A 19 2.28 -8.43 -2.94
C ASN A 19 1.98 -8.41 -1.44
N SER A 20 2.24 -7.29 -0.75
CA SER A 20 1.89 -7.15 0.66
C SER A 20 0.37 -7.20 0.88
N VAL A 21 -0.39 -6.51 0.03
CA VAL A 21 -1.87 -6.50 0.12
C VAL A 21 -2.44 -7.89 -0.16
N LEU A 22 -1.91 -8.61 -1.16
CA LEU A 22 -2.32 -9.99 -1.47
C LEU A 22 -2.15 -10.90 -0.26
N ARG A 23 -1.02 -10.82 0.46
CA ARG A 23 -0.80 -11.61 1.69
C ARG A 23 -1.76 -11.26 2.81
N VAL A 24 -2.12 -9.98 2.95
CA VAL A 24 -3.15 -9.57 3.91
C VAL A 24 -4.51 -10.14 3.54
N LEU A 25 -4.89 -10.08 2.25
CA LEU A 25 -6.16 -10.64 1.77
C LEU A 25 -6.23 -12.17 1.92
N GLU A 26 -5.13 -12.88 1.62
CA GLU A 26 -5.03 -14.32 1.87
C GLU A 26 -5.31 -14.66 3.34
N HIS A 27 -4.67 -13.94 4.26
CA HIS A 27 -4.89 -14.13 5.70
C HIS A 27 -6.33 -13.79 6.13
N LEU A 28 -6.91 -12.71 5.61
CA LEU A 28 -8.30 -12.34 5.89
C LEU A 28 -9.28 -13.41 5.37
N HIS A 29 -8.99 -13.99 4.21
CA HIS A 29 -9.78 -15.09 3.64
C HIS A 29 -9.71 -16.34 4.51
N GLU A 30 -8.49 -16.75 4.89
CA GLU A 30 -8.25 -17.92 5.75
C GLU A 30 -8.90 -17.78 7.13
N THR A 31 -9.00 -16.56 7.66
CA THR A 31 -9.60 -16.28 8.97
C THR A 31 -11.09 -15.91 8.91
N GLY A 32 -11.71 -15.99 7.73
CA GLY A 32 -13.14 -15.74 7.55
C GLY A 32 -13.55 -14.28 7.80
N GLN A 33 -12.66 -13.33 7.50
CA GLN A 33 -12.93 -11.91 7.60
C GLN A 33 -13.52 -11.38 6.29
N GLU A 34 -14.21 -10.24 6.33
CA GLU A 34 -14.68 -9.53 5.15
C GLU A 34 -13.68 -8.46 4.74
N ALA A 35 -13.45 -8.29 3.44
CA ALA A 35 -12.60 -7.21 2.96
C ALA A 35 -13.09 -6.60 1.64
N ILE A 36 -12.67 -5.35 1.39
CA ILE A 36 -12.70 -4.70 0.09
C ILE A 36 -11.33 -4.09 -0.21
N VAL A 37 -11.03 -3.94 -1.49
CA VAL A 37 -9.86 -3.17 -1.94
C VAL A 37 -10.33 -1.97 -2.75
N ILE A 38 -9.79 -0.78 -2.43
CA ILE A 38 -10.00 0.45 -3.20
C ILE A 38 -8.65 0.79 -3.83
N ALA A 39 -8.58 0.79 -5.16
CA ALA A 39 -7.33 0.93 -5.90
C ALA A 39 -7.52 1.63 -7.25
N PRO A 40 -6.45 2.14 -7.87
CA PRO A 40 -6.50 2.69 -9.21
C PRO A 40 -7.01 1.66 -10.23
N GLY A 41 -7.68 2.14 -11.27
CA GLY A 41 -8.03 1.33 -12.44
C GLY A 41 -6.80 0.73 -13.13
N ALA A 42 -7.01 -0.29 -13.94
CA ALA A 42 -5.97 -0.91 -14.75
C ALA A 42 -5.39 0.09 -15.78
N ARG A 43 -4.20 -0.21 -16.29
CA ARG A 43 -3.63 0.57 -17.39
C ARG A 43 -4.41 0.29 -18.68
N GLU A 44 -4.33 1.23 -19.59
CA GLU A 44 -4.85 1.01 -20.93
C GLU A 44 -4.31 -0.28 -21.57
N GLY A 45 -5.20 -1.12 -22.06
CA GLY A 45 -4.86 -2.43 -22.63
C GLY A 45 -4.70 -3.57 -21.63
N GLN A 46 -4.87 -3.31 -20.33
CA GLN A 46 -4.93 -4.35 -19.30
C GLN A 46 -6.39 -4.62 -18.89
N GLU A 47 -6.72 -5.88 -18.72
CA GLU A 47 -8.03 -6.29 -18.18
C GLU A 47 -8.13 -5.97 -16.70
N GLU A 48 -9.24 -5.39 -16.27
CA GLU A 48 -9.50 -5.15 -14.87
C GLU A 48 -9.92 -6.44 -14.17
N ILE A 49 -9.32 -6.70 -13.01
CA ILE A 49 -9.67 -7.80 -12.13
C ILE A 49 -10.73 -7.29 -11.16
N PRO A 50 -11.96 -7.85 -11.15
CA PRO A 50 -13.06 -7.33 -10.33
C PRO A 50 -12.97 -7.72 -8.86
N ASP A 51 -12.35 -8.86 -8.56
CA ASP A 51 -12.19 -9.37 -7.19
C ASP A 51 -10.89 -10.16 -7.02
N TYR A 52 -10.50 -10.42 -5.78
CA TYR A 52 -9.44 -11.36 -5.42
C TYR A 52 -9.88 -12.18 -4.22
N LEU A 53 -9.92 -13.50 -4.35
CA LEU A 53 -10.43 -14.45 -3.33
C LEU A 53 -11.87 -14.14 -2.89
N GLY A 54 -12.70 -13.58 -3.78
CA GLY A 54 -14.07 -13.15 -3.48
C GLY A 54 -14.17 -11.78 -2.81
N PHE A 55 -13.04 -11.10 -2.57
CA PHE A 55 -13.04 -9.71 -2.08
C PHE A 55 -13.14 -8.74 -3.24
N PRO A 56 -14.20 -7.89 -3.30
CA PRO A 56 -14.40 -6.96 -4.41
C PRO A 56 -13.32 -5.87 -4.44
N ILE A 57 -12.97 -5.46 -5.68
CA ILE A 57 -12.00 -4.41 -5.93
C ILE A 57 -12.73 -3.20 -6.53
N TYR A 58 -12.83 -2.12 -5.76
CA TYR A 58 -13.40 -0.85 -6.20
C TYR A 58 -12.32 -0.04 -6.92
N ARG A 59 -12.60 0.29 -8.19
CA ARG A 59 -11.66 1.05 -9.03
C ARG A 59 -11.97 2.53 -8.97
N VAL A 60 -10.92 3.33 -8.77
CA VAL A 60 -11.00 4.78 -8.90
C VAL A 60 -10.41 5.23 -10.24
N PRO A 61 -10.89 6.34 -10.81
CA PRO A 61 -10.32 6.92 -12.02
C PRO A 61 -8.82 7.16 -11.88
N THR A 62 -8.09 7.04 -12.98
CA THR A 62 -6.62 7.20 -13.01
C THR A 62 -6.21 8.33 -13.93
N VAL A 63 -5.09 8.97 -13.61
CA VAL A 63 -4.39 9.90 -14.48
C VAL A 63 -2.96 9.40 -14.70
N ARG A 64 -2.43 9.66 -15.88
CA ARG A 64 -1.00 9.46 -16.17
C ARG A 64 -0.23 10.67 -15.66
N VAL A 65 0.79 10.43 -14.87
CA VAL A 65 1.72 11.48 -14.44
C VAL A 65 2.96 11.39 -15.33
N PRO A 66 3.27 12.43 -16.12
CA PRO A 66 4.50 12.49 -16.88
C PRO A 66 5.70 12.25 -15.95
N LEU A 67 6.68 11.46 -16.37
CA LEU A 67 7.86 11.03 -15.60
C LEU A 67 7.63 9.83 -14.66
N VAL A 68 6.40 9.37 -14.42
CA VAL A 68 6.11 8.17 -13.62
C VAL A 68 5.27 7.19 -14.48
N ASP A 69 5.83 6.78 -15.61
CA ASP A 69 5.13 5.86 -16.54
C ASP A 69 4.83 4.48 -15.94
N SER A 70 5.43 4.17 -14.80
CA SER A 70 5.34 2.84 -14.19
C SER A 70 4.07 2.60 -13.37
N LEU A 71 3.35 3.64 -12.93
CA LEU A 71 2.18 3.47 -12.05
C LEU A 71 1.05 4.44 -12.43
N PRO A 72 -0.18 3.95 -12.65
CA PRO A 72 -1.35 4.81 -12.73
C PRO A 72 -1.57 5.46 -11.36
N VAL A 73 -1.71 6.78 -11.33
CA VAL A 73 -2.05 7.50 -10.11
C VAL A 73 -3.58 7.60 -10.01
N GLY A 74 -4.15 7.06 -8.94
CA GLY A 74 -5.57 7.14 -8.68
C GLY A 74 -5.98 8.58 -8.34
N VAL A 75 -7.04 9.06 -8.96
CA VAL A 75 -7.62 10.36 -8.63
C VAL A 75 -8.54 10.19 -7.42
N PRO A 76 -8.29 10.89 -6.31
CA PRO A 76 -9.16 10.82 -5.14
C PRO A 76 -10.49 11.53 -5.47
N THR A 77 -11.48 10.73 -5.83
CA THR A 77 -12.86 11.18 -6.04
C THR A 77 -13.72 10.85 -4.82
N THR A 78 -14.98 11.26 -4.83
CA THR A 78 -15.98 10.82 -3.83
C THR A 78 -16.14 9.30 -3.75
N ALA A 79 -15.74 8.57 -4.80
CA ALA A 79 -15.83 7.13 -4.87
C ALA A 79 -15.09 6.41 -3.71
N VAL A 80 -13.97 6.96 -3.22
CA VAL A 80 -13.28 6.40 -2.03
C VAL A 80 -14.16 6.49 -0.79
N ASP A 81 -14.75 7.66 -0.56
CA ASP A 81 -15.61 7.90 0.59
C ASP A 81 -16.94 7.13 0.50
N GLU A 82 -17.53 7.05 -0.69
CA GLU A 82 -18.74 6.28 -0.98
C GLU A 82 -18.51 4.78 -0.73
N ALA A 83 -17.44 4.20 -1.29
CA ALA A 83 -17.10 2.79 -1.08
C ALA A 83 -16.88 2.46 0.41
N LEU A 84 -16.23 3.37 1.17
CA LEU A 84 -16.03 3.19 2.61
C LEU A 84 -17.36 3.31 3.39
N ARG A 85 -18.25 4.24 3.02
CA ARG A 85 -19.57 4.37 3.65
C ARG A 85 -20.46 3.17 3.40
N ASP A 86 -20.46 2.65 2.18
CA ASP A 86 -21.29 1.50 1.81
C ASP A 86 -20.79 0.23 2.46
N PHE A 87 -19.48 0.04 2.47
CA PHE A 87 -18.88 -1.14 3.10
C PHE A 87 -18.91 -1.10 4.62
N LYS A 88 -18.89 0.07 5.27
CA LYS A 88 -18.87 0.24 6.73
C LYS A 88 -17.77 -0.60 7.41
N PRO A 89 -16.48 -0.32 7.12
CA PRO A 89 -15.39 -1.10 7.68
C PRO A 89 -15.23 -0.87 9.18
N ASP A 90 -14.76 -1.90 9.89
CA ASP A 90 -14.30 -1.79 11.28
C ASP A 90 -12.92 -1.12 11.37
N ILE A 91 -12.11 -1.28 10.29
CA ILE A 91 -10.76 -0.71 10.19
C ILE A 91 -10.41 -0.44 8.72
N ILE A 92 -9.62 0.62 8.50
CA ILE A 92 -9.08 0.98 7.19
C ILE A 92 -7.57 0.76 7.18
N HIS A 93 -7.10 -0.05 6.25
CA HIS A 93 -5.69 -0.32 5.99
C HIS A 93 -5.23 0.55 4.80
N LEU A 94 -4.33 1.48 5.05
CA LEU A 94 -3.75 2.35 4.02
C LEU A 94 -2.42 1.75 3.56
N ALA A 95 -2.43 1.09 2.40
CA ALA A 95 -1.26 0.41 1.85
C ALA A 95 -0.35 1.40 1.12
N SER A 96 0.68 1.88 1.81
CA SER A 96 1.64 2.87 1.32
C SER A 96 0.97 4.20 0.91
N PRO A 97 0.29 4.89 1.84
CA PRO A 97 -0.57 6.02 1.51
C PRO A 97 0.20 7.22 0.94
N PHE A 98 -0.27 7.71 -0.20
CA PHE A 98 0.26 8.92 -0.84
C PHE A 98 -0.88 9.82 -1.37
N VAL A 99 -1.58 9.42 -2.43
CA VAL A 99 -2.71 10.16 -3.00
C VAL A 99 -4.05 9.56 -2.58
N LEU A 100 -4.31 8.30 -2.94
CA LEU A 100 -5.53 7.60 -2.53
C LEU A 100 -5.55 7.35 -1.02
N GLY A 101 -4.40 7.00 -0.46
CA GLY A 101 -4.27 6.83 0.97
C GLY A 101 -4.55 8.11 1.76
N ALA A 102 -4.24 9.29 1.21
CA ALA A 102 -4.63 10.57 1.81
C ALA A 102 -6.16 10.72 1.84
N ALA A 103 -6.84 10.39 0.74
CA ALA A 103 -8.31 10.40 0.69
C ALA A 103 -8.89 9.37 1.68
N GLY A 104 -8.32 8.16 1.75
CA GLY A 104 -8.71 7.14 2.71
C GLY A 104 -8.52 7.58 4.17
N ALA A 105 -7.40 8.23 4.49
CA ALA A 105 -7.14 8.78 5.83
C ALA A 105 -8.12 9.89 6.21
N PHE A 106 -8.44 10.77 5.26
CA PHE A 106 -9.44 11.82 5.45
C PHE A 106 -10.84 11.25 5.69
N SER A 107 -11.25 10.29 4.86
CA SER A 107 -12.55 9.61 4.99
C SER A 107 -12.64 8.81 6.31
N ALA A 108 -11.58 8.11 6.69
CA ALA A 108 -11.47 7.42 7.98
C ALA A 108 -11.76 8.36 9.16
N ARG A 109 -11.14 9.55 9.14
CA ARG A 109 -11.36 10.57 10.17
C ARG A 109 -12.80 11.09 10.19
N GLN A 110 -13.38 11.39 9.01
CA GLN A 110 -14.77 11.87 8.90
C GLN A 110 -15.77 10.83 9.40
N GLN A 111 -15.57 9.57 9.03
CA GLN A 111 -16.46 8.47 9.40
C GLN A 111 -16.14 7.89 10.80
N ARG A 112 -15.10 8.39 11.47
CA ARG A 112 -14.62 7.92 12.78
C ARG A 112 -14.27 6.43 12.77
N VAL A 113 -13.74 5.94 11.65
CA VAL A 113 -13.25 4.58 11.52
C VAL A 113 -11.73 4.58 11.79
N PRO A 114 -11.21 3.65 12.61
CA PRO A 114 -9.77 3.55 12.83
C PRO A 114 -9.02 3.24 11.52
N ALA A 115 -7.86 3.87 11.33
CA ALA A 115 -6.99 3.62 10.19
C ALA A 115 -5.57 3.24 10.62
N VAL A 116 -4.96 2.32 9.88
CA VAL A 116 -3.55 1.93 10.03
C VAL A 116 -2.83 2.19 8.72
N ALA A 117 -1.76 2.96 8.77
CA ALA A 117 -0.93 3.27 7.61
C ALA A 117 0.29 2.35 7.53
N LEU A 118 0.61 1.83 6.36
CA LEU A 118 1.83 1.06 6.12
C LEU A 118 2.82 1.89 5.31
N TYR A 119 3.99 2.15 5.88
CA TYR A 119 5.10 2.80 5.17
C TYR A 119 5.94 1.73 4.45
N GLN A 120 5.70 1.53 3.17
CA GLN A 120 6.34 0.49 2.37
C GLN A 120 7.18 1.05 1.21
N THR A 121 6.93 2.30 0.82
CA THR A 121 7.60 2.97 -0.30
C THR A 121 8.30 4.22 0.22
N ASP A 122 9.61 4.26 0.09
CA ASP A 122 10.43 5.41 0.49
C ASP A 122 10.44 6.48 -0.62
N VAL A 123 9.33 7.18 -0.78
CA VAL A 123 9.17 8.23 -1.80
C VAL A 123 10.13 9.40 -1.55
N ALA A 124 10.35 9.75 -0.28
CA ALA A 124 11.25 10.84 0.10
C ALA A 124 12.72 10.49 -0.17
N GLY A 125 13.13 9.26 0.12
CA GLY A 125 14.48 8.76 -0.20
C GLY A 125 14.73 8.70 -1.71
N PHE A 126 13.73 8.30 -2.50
CA PHE A 126 13.82 8.40 -3.96
C PHE A 126 14.05 9.85 -4.42
N ALA A 127 13.28 10.82 -3.92
CA ALA A 127 13.46 12.24 -4.26
C ALA A 127 14.86 12.74 -3.91
N THR A 128 15.39 12.37 -2.76
CA THR A 128 16.76 12.72 -2.33
C THR A 128 17.82 12.14 -3.27
N LYS A 129 17.67 10.89 -3.69
CA LYS A 129 18.60 10.20 -4.60
C LYS A 129 18.71 10.89 -5.98
N TYR A 130 17.65 11.55 -6.42
CA TYR A 130 17.64 12.31 -7.66
C TYR A 130 18.00 13.80 -7.47
N HIS A 131 18.75 14.16 -6.41
CA HIS A 131 19.17 15.52 -6.10
C HIS A 131 18.03 16.53 -5.92
N ALA A 132 16.85 16.07 -5.59
CA ALA A 132 15.65 16.89 -5.39
C ALA A 132 15.32 17.06 -3.89
N SER A 133 16.28 17.59 -3.12
CA SER A 133 16.12 17.75 -1.66
C SER A 133 14.93 18.61 -1.24
N ALA A 134 14.61 19.66 -2.01
CA ALA A 134 13.43 20.48 -1.79
C ALA A 134 12.13 19.68 -2.00
N LEU A 135 12.12 18.76 -2.98
CA LEU A 135 11.01 17.86 -3.22
C LEU A 135 10.85 16.84 -2.07
N ALA A 136 11.97 16.32 -1.56
CA ALA A 136 11.96 15.41 -0.42
C ALA A 136 11.32 16.07 0.82
N TYR A 137 11.64 17.35 1.09
CA TYR A 137 10.99 18.10 2.15
C TYR A 137 9.48 18.20 1.93
N GLY A 138 9.02 18.57 0.73
CA GLY A 138 7.60 18.63 0.39
C GLY A 138 6.87 17.29 0.55
N VAL A 139 7.54 16.18 0.20
CA VAL A 139 7.02 14.82 0.40
C VAL A 139 6.80 14.53 1.89
N TRP A 140 7.75 14.89 2.77
CA TRP A 140 7.58 14.71 4.22
C TRP A 140 6.46 15.56 4.80
N GLU A 141 6.34 16.83 4.37
CA GLU A 141 5.22 17.70 4.78
C GLU A 141 3.86 17.16 4.34
N TRP A 142 3.82 16.45 3.21
CA TRP A 142 2.62 15.77 2.72
C TRP A 142 2.31 14.48 3.50
N LEU A 143 3.30 13.62 3.71
CA LEU A 143 3.11 12.32 4.36
C LEU A 143 2.80 12.43 5.86
N ARG A 144 3.42 13.39 6.55
CA ARG A 144 3.28 13.55 8.00
C ARG A 144 1.83 13.68 8.48
N PRO A 145 0.99 14.57 7.94
CA PRO A 145 -0.41 14.68 8.36
C PRO A 145 -1.21 13.41 8.04
N ILE A 146 -0.93 12.72 6.94
CA ILE A 146 -1.61 11.47 6.57
C ILE A 146 -1.33 10.41 7.63
N HIS A 147 -0.06 10.12 7.89
CA HIS A 147 0.34 9.11 8.85
C HIS A 147 -0.09 9.46 10.29
N ASN A 148 0.04 10.72 10.69
CA ASN A 148 -0.35 11.18 12.02
C ASN A 148 -1.87 11.25 12.25
N SER A 149 -2.68 11.18 11.20
CA SER A 149 -4.13 11.04 11.32
C SER A 149 -4.58 9.59 11.58
N CYS A 150 -3.69 8.62 11.39
CA CYS A 150 -3.94 7.21 11.65
C CYS A 150 -3.64 6.85 13.12
N GLN A 151 -4.25 5.76 13.61
CA GLN A 151 -3.98 5.22 14.95
C GLN A 151 -2.52 4.78 15.10
N MET A 152 -1.95 4.23 14.03
CA MET A 152 -0.54 3.87 13.99
C MET A 152 0.00 3.83 12.57
N THR A 153 1.32 3.91 12.47
CA THR A 153 2.06 3.63 11.23
C THR A 153 2.89 2.37 11.41
N LEU A 154 2.80 1.46 10.47
CA LEU A 154 3.60 0.25 10.43
C LEU A 154 4.79 0.44 9.49
N ALA A 155 5.98 0.06 9.95
CA ALA A 155 7.24 0.23 9.21
C ALA A 155 8.06 -1.08 9.19
N PRO A 156 8.75 -1.39 8.07
CA PRO A 156 9.36 -2.71 7.85
C PRO A 156 10.69 -2.93 8.59
N SER A 157 11.30 -1.91 9.14
CA SER A 157 12.59 -2.02 9.81
C SER A 157 12.79 -0.96 10.90
N SER A 158 13.70 -1.24 11.83
CA SER A 158 14.09 -0.27 12.86
C SER A 158 14.76 0.99 12.29
N LEU A 159 15.42 0.87 11.13
CA LEU A 159 15.97 2.02 10.43
C LEU A 159 14.86 2.94 9.92
N THR A 160 13.86 2.36 9.26
CA THR A 160 12.68 3.09 8.78
C THR A 160 11.91 3.73 9.92
N ILE A 161 11.77 3.04 11.06
CA ILE A 161 11.11 3.61 12.26
C ILE A 161 11.84 4.88 12.70
N ARG A 162 13.16 4.83 12.87
CA ARG A 162 13.95 6.00 13.27
C ARG A 162 13.84 7.16 12.29
N ASP A 163 13.79 6.87 10.99
CA ASP A 163 13.62 7.90 9.95
C ASP A 163 12.24 8.56 10.01
N LEU A 164 11.19 7.78 10.16
CA LEU A 164 9.82 8.29 10.33
C LEU A 164 9.68 9.15 11.59
N GLU A 165 10.25 8.70 12.71
CA GLU A 165 10.26 9.46 13.98
C GLU A 165 11.03 10.77 13.86
N LYS A 166 12.17 10.77 13.16
CA LYS A 166 12.95 11.99 12.84
C LYS A 166 12.12 13.00 12.04
N HIS A 167 11.22 12.54 11.18
CA HIS A 167 10.30 13.39 10.42
C HIS A 167 8.97 13.64 11.14
N HIS A 168 8.92 13.42 12.47
CA HIS A 168 7.79 13.69 13.33
C HIS A 168 6.52 12.87 13.02
N ILE A 169 6.68 11.68 12.46
CA ILE A 169 5.60 10.71 12.36
C ILE A 169 5.52 9.95 13.69
N LYS A 170 4.32 9.93 14.28
CA LYS A 170 4.06 9.38 15.60
C LYS A 170 3.49 7.97 15.55
N ASN A 171 3.48 7.26 16.68
CA ASN A 171 2.88 5.94 16.83
C ASN A 171 3.38 4.93 15.80
N VAL A 172 4.68 4.96 15.49
CA VAL A 172 5.30 4.02 14.56
C VAL A 172 5.55 2.68 15.26
N ARG A 173 5.21 1.58 14.57
CA ARG A 173 5.42 0.21 15.05
C ARG A 173 6.14 -0.61 14.00
N HIS A 174 6.93 -1.57 14.47
CA HIS A 174 7.57 -2.52 13.57
C HIS A 174 6.56 -3.50 12.99
N TRP A 175 6.61 -3.68 11.67
CA TRP A 175 5.86 -4.70 10.95
C TRP A 175 6.83 -5.49 10.07
N GLY A 176 7.25 -6.64 10.56
CA GLY A 176 8.12 -7.55 9.82
C GLY A 176 7.33 -8.19 8.66
N ARG A 177 7.79 -7.94 7.44
CA ARG A 177 7.29 -8.68 6.28
C ARG A 177 7.72 -10.13 6.44
N GLY A 178 6.77 -11.05 6.38
CA GLY A 178 7.07 -12.46 6.29
C GLY A 178 7.64 -12.84 4.94
N VAL A 179 8.22 -14.03 4.87
CA VAL A 179 8.60 -14.70 3.63
C VAL A 179 7.83 -16.02 3.57
N ASN A 180 7.42 -16.43 2.37
CA ASN A 180 6.84 -17.76 2.19
C ASN A 180 7.94 -18.82 2.36
N ALA A 181 8.04 -19.39 3.55
CA ALA A 181 9.07 -20.36 3.91
C ALA A 181 8.93 -21.71 3.17
N GLU A 182 7.76 -22.02 2.65
CA GLU A 182 7.54 -23.20 1.82
C GLU A 182 8.07 -22.98 0.40
N LEU A 183 7.81 -21.79 -0.17
CA LEU A 183 8.30 -21.42 -1.49
C LEU A 183 9.81 -21.18 -1.49
N PHE A 184 10.31 -20.43 -0.50
CA PHE A 184 11.73 -20.05 -0.37
C PHE A 184 12.44 -20.93 0.67
N HIS A 185 12.36 -22.24 0.52
CA HIS A 185 13.00 -23.19 1.44
C HIS A 185 14.40 -23.61 0.93
N PRO A 186 15.41 -23.76 1.80
CA PRO A 186 16.76 -24.18 1.40
C PRO A 186 16.82 -25.49 0.61
N SER A 187 15.89 -26.41 0.84
CA SER A 187 15.81 -27.69 0.08
C SER A 187 15.48 -27.52 -1.40
N LYS A 188 14.98 -26.33 -1.81
CA LYS A 188 14.69 -26.00 -3.22
C LYS A 188 15.90 -25.43 -3.95
N ARG A 189 17.07 -25.40 -3.31
CA ARG A 189 18.32 -25.01 -3.94
C ARG A 189 18.65 -25.96 -5.10
N SER A 190 18.91 -25.40 -6.26
CA SER A 190 19.37 -26.13 -7.44
C SER A 190 20.77 -25.66 -7.84
N ASP A 191 21.75 -26.56 -7.74
CA ASP A 191 23.11 -26.24 -8.17
C ASP A 191 23.24 -26.25 -9.70
N GLU A 192 22.33 -26.95 -10.41
CA GLU A 192 22.21 -26.89 -11.87
C GLU A 192 21.75 -25.49 -12.32
N LEU A 193 20.69 -24.96 -11.71
CA LEU A 193 20.20 -23.62 -12.00
C LEU A 193 21.27 -22.56 -11.70
N ARG A 194 22.01 -22.69 -10.60
CA ARG A 194 23.11 -21.75 -10.27
C ARG A 194 24.20 -21.77 -11.33
N ARG A 195 24.61 -22.96 -11.79
CA ARG A 195 25.62 -23.08 -12.86
C ARG A 195 25.16 -22.51 -14.20
N SER A 196 23.85 -22.47 -14.45
CA SER A 196 23.32 -21.84 -15.68
C SER A 196 23.40 -20.32 -15.68
N TRP A 197 23.56 -19.68 -14.49
CA TRP A 197 23.69 -18.23 -14.35
C TRP A 197 25.13 -17.74 -14.31
N ASP A 198 26.07 -18.64 -14.06
CA ASP A 198 27.50 -18.36 -13.97
C ASP A 198 28.15 -18.98 -15.22
N PRO A 199 28.42 -18.19 -16.29
CA PRO A 199 28.99 -18.68 -17.55
C PRO A 199 30.48 -19.06 -17.43
#